data_cd7f7d7e41ca32a24101ca7d812d899f
#
_entry.id   cd7f7d7e41ca32a24101ca7d812d899f
#
_cell.length_a   1.000
_cell.length_b   1.000
_cell.length_c   1.000
_cell.angle_alpha   90.00
_cell.angle_beta   90.00
_cell.angle_gamma   90.00
#
_symmetry.space_group_name_H-M   'P 1'
#
loop_
_entity.id
_entity.type
_entity.pdbx_description
1 polymer ?
#
loop_
_entity_poly.entity_id
_entity_poly.type
_entity_poly.pdbx_seq_one_letter_code
_entity_poly.pdbx_strand_id
1 'polypeptide(L)'
;MAIALILAAVLTCVIELPIIYFSFKKEQCPKLVSNIILINLITNLTLNILNIFIGSISFVIGAELLIPAIEAVMYQYCYHNIKIGKLLIVCYIANAISFGLGLLIL
;
A
#
# COMPACT_ATOMS: atom_id res chain seq x y z
N MET A 1 18.32 -9.69 6.44
CA MET A 1 17.15 -9.00 7.05
C MET A 1 16.77 -7.72 6.30
N ALA A 2 17.70 -6.75 6.23
CA ALA A 2 17.41 -5.47 5.56
C ALA A 2 17.08 -5.65 4.08
N ILE A 3 17.81 -6.53 3.38
CA ILE A 3 17.56 -6.78 1.95
C ILE A 3 16.17 -7.37 1.73
N ALA A 4 15.73 -8.29 2.59
CA ALA A 4 14.41 -8.90 2.49
C ALA A 4 13.30 -7.86 2.68
N LEU A 5 13.49 -6.91 3.60
CA LEU A 5 12.52 -5.85 3.84
C LEU A 5 12.41 -4.91 2.64
N ILE A 6 13.55 -4.55 2.05
CA ILE A 6 13.58 -3.69 0.86
C ILE A 6 12.92 -4.39 -0.32
N LEU A 7 13.23 -5.68 -0.53
CA LEU A 7 12.62 -6.46 -1.61
C LEU A 7 11.12 -6.58 -1.44
N ALA A 8 10.64 -6.79 -0.21
CA ALA A 8 9.21 -6.85 0.08
C ALA A 8 8.52 -5.53 -0.24
N ALA A 9 9.13 -4.40 0.15
CA ALA A 9 8.57 -3.08 -0.13
C ALA A 9 8.53 -2.80 -1.63
N VAL A 10 9.60 -3.12 -2.36
CA VAL A 10 9.67 -2.94 -3.81
C VAL A 10 8.63 -3.81 -4.51
N LEU A 11 8.51 -5.07 -4.10
CA LEU A 11 7.54 -6.00 -4.69
C LEU A 11 6.11 -5.50 -4.49
N THR A 12 5.79 -5.01 -3.28
CA THR A 12 4.49 -4.44 -2.98
C THR A 12 4.20 -3.23 -3.86
N CYS A 13 5.16 -2.33 -4.03
CA CYS A 13 5.01 -1.18 -4.91
C CYS A 13 4.77 -1.60 -6.36
N VAL A 14 5.52 -2.58 -6.85
CA VAL A 14 5.40 -3.08 -8.24
C VAL A 14 4.01 -3.68 -8.48
N ILE A 15 3.46 -4.38 -7.49
CA ILE A 15 2.14 -5.00 -7.60
C ILE A 15 1.03 -3.96 -7.49
N GLU A 16 1.11 -3.06 -6.52
CA GLU A 16 0.06 -2.09 -6.25
C GLU A 16 0.03 -0.93 -7.25
N LEU A 17 1.18 -0.55 -7.82
CA LEU A 17 1.27 0.57 -8.75
C LEU A 17 0.30 0.44 -9.92
N PRO A 18 0.28 -0.68 -10.70
CA PRO A 18 -0.65 -0.80 -11.81
C PRO A 18 -2.11 -0.76 -11.37
N ILE A 19 -2.42 -1.40 -10.24
CA ILE A 19 -3.80 -1.49 -9.75
C ILE A 19 -4.33 -0.09 -9.44
N ILE A 20 -3.58 0.70 -8.68
CA ILE A 20 -4.00 2.04 -8.29
C ILE A 20 -3.95 2.99 -9.48
N TYR A 21 -2.90 2.90 -10.30
CA TYR A 21 -2.76 3.75 -11.47
C TYR A 21 -3.92 3.59 -12.44
N PHE A 22 -4.26 2.35 -12.80
CA PHE A 22 -5.36 2.11 -13.74
C PHE A 22 -6.72 2.42 -13.13
N SER A 23 -6.85 2.37 -11.82
CA SER A 23 -8.10 2.75 -11.13
C SER A 23 -8.34 4.26 -11.19
N PHE A 24 -7.30 5.07 -11.16
CA PHE A 24 -7.41 6.53 -11.04
C PHE A 24 -6.82 7.31 -12.21
N LYS A 25 -6.34 6.67 -13.27
CA LYS A 25 -5.69 7.38 -14.38
C LYS A 25 -6.63 8.35 -15.11
N LYS A 26 -7.95 8.10 -15.07
CA LYS A 26 -8.95 8.98 -15.67
C LYS A 26 -9.33 10.15 -14.77
N GLU A 27 -8.96 10.09 -13.51
CA GLU A 27 -9.15 11.18 -12.57
C GLU A 27 -8.05 12.22 -12.75
N GLN A 28 -8.28 13.44 -12.32
CA GLN A 28 -7.23 14.47 -12.37
C GLN A 28 -6.32 14.29 -11.16
N CYS A 29 -5.30 13.45 -11.32
CA CYS A 29 -4.35 13.11 -10.26
C CYS A 29 -2.94 13.46 -10.69
N PRO A 30 -2.47 14.72 -10.45
CA PRO A 30 -1.10 15.10 -10.80
C PRO A 30 -0.09 14.27 -9.99
N LYS A 31 0.99 13.86 -10.65
CA LYS A 31 2.08 13.06 -10.06
C LYS A 31 1.56 11.75 -9.43
N LEU A 32 0.57 11.13 -10.07
CA LEU A 32 -0.05 9.92 -9.51
C LEU A 32 0.98 8.81 -9.27
N VAL A 33 1.83 8.52 -10.25
CA VAL A 33 2.83 7.45 -10.13
C VAL A 33 3.80 7.73 -8.99
N SER A 34 4.32 8.96 -8.89
CA SER A 34 5.22 9.33 -7.79
C SER A 34 4.55 9.19 -6.43
N ASN A 35 3.31 9.61 -6.30
CA ASN A 35 2.57 9.52 -5.04
C ASN A 35 2.26 8.08 -4.67
N ILE A 36 1.94 7.24 -5.64
CA ILE A 36 1.72 5.80 -5.39
C ILE A 36 2.99 5.18 -4.82
N ILE A 37 4.12 5.40 -5.47
CA ILE A 37 5.40 4.86 -5.02
C ILE A 37 5.73 5.36 -3.62
N LEU A 38 5.61 6.66 -3.39
CA LEU A 38 5.95 7.27 -2.11
C LEU A 38 5.07 6.75 -0.97
N ILE A 39 3.77 6.73 -1.17
CA ILE A 39 2.83 6.28 -0.15
C ILE A 39 3.06 4.81 0.18
N ASN A 40 3.24 3.97 -0.85
CA ASN A 40 3.48 2.54 -0.63
C ASN A 40 4.82 2.28 0.07
N LEU A 41 5.87 3.00 -0.30
CA LEU A 41 7.15 2.85 0.39
C LEU A 41 7.06 3.24 1.86
N ILE A 42 6.43 4.37 2.15
CA ILE A 42 6.30 4.86 3.53
C ILE A 42 5.52 3.84 4.37
N THR A 43 4.36 3.40 3.90
CA THR A 43 3.51 2.49 4.67
C THR A 43 4.17 1.12 4.85
N ASN A 44 4.76 0.57 3.80
CA ASN A 44 5.38 -0.75 3.87
C ASN A 44 6.65 -0.76 4.71
N LEU A 45 7.51 0.25 4.57
CA LEU A 45 8.72 0.33 5.38
C LEU A 45 8.37 0.54 6.85
N THR A 46 7.38 1.37 7.15
CA THR A 46 6.92 1.58 8.51
C THR A 46 6.40 0.28 9.12
N LEU A 47 5.57 -0.45 8.38
CA LEU A 47 5.04 -1.74 8.82
C LEU A 47 6.17 -2.74 9.09
N ASN A 48 7.13 -2.84 8.18
CA ASN A 48 8.24 -3.79 8.31
C ASN A 48 9.11 -3.46 9.51
N ILE A 49 9.41 -2.19 9.73
CA ILE A 49 10.20 -1.75 10.88
C ILE A 49 9.47 -2.08 12.19
N LEU A 50 8.17 -1.77 12.26
CA LEU A 50 7.37 -2.07 13.45
C LEU A 50 7.29 -3.58 13.70
N ASN A 51 7.20 -4.38 12.64
CA ASN A 51 7.14 -5.84 12.76
C ASN A 51 8.43 -6.43 13.32
N ILE A 52 9.57 -5.81 13.04
CA ILE A 52 10.85 -6.24 13.65
C ILE A 52 10.79 -6.14 15.16
N PHE A 53 10.19 -5.07 15.68
CA PHE A 53 10.11 -4.85 17.13
C PHE A 53 9.00 -5.66 17.79
N ILE A 54 7.87 -5.85 17.13
CA ILE A 54 6.70 -6.52 17.71
C ILE A 54 6.70 -8.02 17.41
N GLY A 55 7.00 -8.40 16.17
CA GLY A 55 7.20 -9.80 15.77
C GLY A 55 6.02 -10.72 15.97
N SER A 56 4.78 -10.22 15.87
CA SER A 56 3.57 -11.00 16.15
C SER A 56 2.75 -11.16 14.84
N ILE A 57 2.22 -12.36 14.63
CA ILE A 57 1.31 -12.62 13.50
C ILE A 57 0.04 -11.79 13.64
N SER A 58 -0.48 -11.67 14.87
CA SER A 58 -1.66 -10.84 15.13
C SER A 58 -1.41 -9.38 14.74
N PHE A 59 -0.21 -8.87 15.00
CA PHE A 59 0.17 -7.52 14.59
C PHE A 59 0.17 -7.38 13.06
N VAL A 60 0.75 -8.36 12.36
CA VAL A 60 0.80 -8.33 10.89
C VAL A 60 -0.60 -8.32 10.28
N ILE A 61 -1.48 -9.17 10.77
CA ILE A 61 -2.87 -9.24 10.29
C ILE A 61 -3.60 -7.92 10.57
N GLY A 62 -3.48 -7.39 11.78
CA GLY A 62 -4.09 -6.12 12.15
C GLY A 62 -3.56 -4.96 11.31
N ALA A 63 -2.25 -4.93 11.06
CA ALA A 63 -1.63 -3.90 10.23
C ALA A 63 -2.11 -3.98 8.78
N GLU A 64 -2.23 -5.19 8.22
CA GLU A 64 -2.72 -5.36 6.85
C GLU A 64 -4.17 -4.89 6.70
N LEU A 65 -4.95 -4.89 7.77
CA LEU A 65 -6.30 -4.34 7.77
C LEU A 65 -6.30 -2.81 7.91
N LEU A 66 -5.33 -2.25 8.62
CA LEU A 66 -5.25 -0.81 8.87
C LEU A 66 -4.52 -0.04 7.76
N ILE A 67 -3.49 -0.63 7.18
CA ILE A 67 -2.65 0.03 6.16
C ILE A 67 -3.48 0.55 4.98
N PRO A 68 -4.42 -0.21 4.40
CA PRO A 68 -5.23 0.31 3.29
C PRO A 68 -6.04 1.55 3.67
N ALA A 69 -6.56 1.59 4.90
CA ALA A 69 -7.30 2.75 5.38
C ALA A 69 -6.39 3.99 5.50
N ILE A 70 -5.18 3.79 6.02
CA ILE A 70 -4.18 4.85 6.14
C ILE A 70 -3.78 5.36 4.76
N GLU A 71 -3.52 4.46 3.81
CA GLU A 71 -3.19 4.83 2.44
C GLU A 71 -4.34 5.60 1.78
N ALA A 72 -5.58 5.17 1.98
CA ALA A 72 -6.74 5.86 1.43
C ALA A 72 -6.84 7.29 1.95
N VAL A 73 -6.59 7.51 3.24
CA VAL A 73 -6.56 8.85 3.82
C VAL A 73 -5.45 9.70 3.22
N MET A 74 -4.27 9.12 3.01
CA MET A 74 -3.14 9.82 2.39
C MET A 74 -3.46 10.22 0.95
N TYR A 75 -4.09 9.33 0.17
CA TYR A 75 -4.52 9.65 -1.19
C TYR A 75 -5.61 10.72 -1.21
N GLN A 76 -6.54 10.66 -0.26
CA GLN A 76 -7.59 11.69 -0.14
C GLN A 76 -6.99 13.06 0.16
N TYR A 77 -5.95 13.10 0.97
CA TYR A 77 -5.25 14.34 1.27
C TYR A 77 -4.59 14.92 0.02
N CYS A 78 -4.03 14.06 -0.83
CA CYS A 78 -3.41 14.48 -2.09
C CYS A 78 -4.43 14.79 -3.18
N TYR A 79 -5.54 14.07 -3.22
CA TYR A 79 -6.52 14.14 -4.30
C TYR A 79 -7.93 14.29 -3.73
N HIS A 80 -8.34 15.53 -3.46
CA HIS A 80 -9.65 15.82 -2.89
C HIS A 80 -10.82 15.52 -3.85
N ASN A 81 -10.53 15.41 -5.15
CA ASN A 81 -11.53 15.13 -6.17
C ASN A 81 -11.98 13.67 -6.19
N ILE A 82 -11.30 12.77 -5.48
CA ILE A 82 -11.65 11.35 -5.43
C ILE A 82 -12.39 11.08 -4.12
N LYS A 83 -13.51 10.35 -4.20
CA LYS A 83 -14.29 10.00 -3.02
C LYS A 83 -13.54 9.00 -2.15
N ILE A 84 -13.61 9.19 -0.83
CA ILE A 84 -12.92 8.31 0.12
C ILE A 84 -13.39 6.85 0.00
N GLY A 85 -14.66 6.62 -0.30
CA GLY A 85 -15.17 5.27 -0.48
C GLY A 85 -14.49 4.52 -1.62
N LYS A 86 -14.26 5.22 -2.75
CA LYS A 86 -13.53 4.64 -3.89
C LYS A 86 -12.08 4.34 -3.52
N LEU A 87 -11.43 5.28 -2.81
CA LEU A 87 -10.05 5.10 -2.36
C LEU A 87 -9.93 3.90 -1.42
N LEU A 88 -10.85 3.76 -0.47
CA LEU A 88 -10.86 2.63 0.46
C LEU A 88 -10.96 1.30 -0.29
N ILE A 89 -11.91 1.19 -1.22
CA ILE A 89 -12.12 -0.03 -1.98
C ILE A 89 -10.87 -0.40 -2.78
N VAL A 90 -10.30 0.56 -3.51
CA VAL A 90 -9.11 0.32 -4.34
C VAL A 90 -7.91 -0.03 -3.48
N CYS A 91 -7.68 0.67 -2.38
CA CYS A 91 -6.55 0.40 -1.50
C CYS A 91 -6.67 -0.98 -0.84
N TYR A 92 -7.87 -1.38 -0.41
CA TYR A 92 -8.06 -2.72 0.17
C TYR A 92 -7.85 -3.82 -0.86
N ILE A 93 -8.34 -3.64 -2.08
CA ILE A 93 -8.12 -4.60 -3.17
C ILE A 93 -6.63 -4.72 -3.50
N ALA A 94 -5.96 -3.58 -3.67
CA ALA A 94 -4.53 -3.56 -4.00
C ALA A 94 -3.69 -4.24 -2.92
N ASN A 95 -3.97 -3.95 -1.65
CA ASN A 95 -3.25 -4.55 -0.54
C ASN A 95 -3.55 -6.05 -0.40
N ALA A 96 -4.80 -6.46 -0.62
CA ALA A 96 -5.16 -7.88 -0.57
C ALA A 96 -4.43 -8.68 -1.64
N ILE A 97 -4.38 -8.16 -2.87
CA ILE A 97 -3.67 -8.81 -3.98
C ILE A 97 -2.17 -8.86 -3.69
N SER A 98 -1.60 -7.75 -3.25
CA SER A 98 -0.18 -7.64 -2.92
C SER A 98 0.21 -8.62 -1.81
N PHE A 99 -0.58 -8.68 -0.74
CA PHE A 99 -0.35 -9.60 0.37
C PHE A 99 -0.45 -11.06 -0.08
N GLY A 100 -1.49 -11.39 -0.84
CA GLY A 100 -1.68 -12.74 -1.35
C GLY A 100 -0.55 -13.20 -2.26
N LEU A 101 -0.13 -12.35 -3.21
CA LEU A 101 1.00 -12.66 -4.09
C LEU A 101 2.31 -12.74 -3.32
N GLY A 102 2.50 -11.90 -2.31
CA GLY A 102 3.67 -11.95 -1.45
C GLY A 102 3.79 -13.28 -0.72
N LEU A 103 2.66 -13.82 -0.23
CA LEU A 103 2.64 -15.13 0.42
C LEU A 103 3.01 -16.27 -0.54
N LEU A 104 2.59 -16.15 -1.82
CA LEU A 104 2.91 -17.18 -2.82
C LEU A 104 4.37 -17.13 -3.27
N ILE A 105 4.95 -15.95 -3.34
CA ILE A 105 6.34 -15.76 -3.83
C ILE A 105 7.35 -15.91 -2.69
N LEU A 106 7.04 -15.37 -1.54
CA LEU A 106 7.93 -15.38 -0.38
C LEU A 106 7.52 -16.46 0.62
#